data_b32660d0576cf3fc181401a3ba076302
#
_entry.id   b32660d0576cf3fc181401a3ba076302
#
_cell.length_a   1.000
_cell.length_b   1.000
_cell.length_c   1.000
_cell.angle_alpha   90.00
_cell.angle_beta   90.00
_cell.angle_gamma   90.00
#
_symmetry.space_group_name_H-M   'P 1'
#
loop_
_entity.id
_entity.type
_entity.pdbx_description
1 polymer ?
#
loop_
_entity_poly.entity_id
_entity_poly.type
_entity_poly.pdbx_seq_one_letter_code
_entity_poly.pdbx_strand_id
1 'polypeptide(L)'
;MFPSLVTLFQSLKGTPPAYFLVVTLLLLIAGGIAWLVAAVLGFARSPAFGPSARWFTYAAVCLIIYHLQFLLFGILVFLGTAQNPDALSTALGLGAFFNLFVVLGAFCAIMGFVRLTSPR
;
A
#
# COMPACT_ATOMS: atom_id res chain seq x y z
N MET A 1 -21.21 -27.45 5.37
CA MET A 1 -21.42 -26.01 5.60
C MET A 1 -20.09 -25.35 5.92
N PHE A 2 -19.74 -24.34 5.17
CA PHE A 2 -18.46 -23.69 5.37
C PHE A 2 -18.49 -22.90 6.67
N PRO A 3 -17.54 -23.11 7.60
CA PRO A 3 -17.40 -22.16 8.68
C PRO A 3 -17.17 -20.80 8.07
N SER A 4 -17.94 -19.82 8.51
CA SER A 4 -17.75 -18.47 8.02
C SER A 4 -16.30 -18.04 8.32
N LEU A 5 -15.77 -17.13 7.52
CA LEU A 5 -14.45 -16.55 7.78
C LEU A 5 -14.37 -16.01 9.21
N VAL A 6 -15.48 -15.48 9.74
CA VAL A 6 -15.57 -14.99 11.10
C VAL A 6 -15.28 -16.09 12.10
N THR A 7 -15.86 -17.29 11.91
CA THR A 7 -15.62 -18.43 12.80
C THR A 7 -14.17 -18.88 12.72
N LEU A 8 -13.60 -18.89 11.52
CA LEU A 8 -12.19 -19.23 11.33
C LEU A 8 -11.29 -18.24 12.06
N PHE A 9 -11.54 -16.95 11.92
CA PHE A 9 -10.80 -15.91 12.63
C PHE A 9 -10.95 -16.01 14.13
N GLN A 10 -12.15 -16.40 14.60
CA GLN A 10 -12.38 -16.60 16.02
C GLN A 10 -11.63 -17.82 16.57
N SER A 11 -11.51 -18.88 15.78
CA SER A 11 -10.75 -20.07 16.19
C SER A 11 -9.25 -19.83 16.15
N LEU A 12 -8.80 -18.89 15.34
CA LEU A 12 -7.41 -18.47 15.27
C LEU A 12 -7.03 -17.45 16.36
N LYS A 13 -7.94 -17.21 17.29
CA LYS A 13 -7.75 -16.26 18.40
C LYS A 13 -6.72 -16.71 19.43
N GLY A 14 -5.54 -17.16 18.98
CA GLY A 14 -4.39 -16.94 19.82
C GLY A 14 -4.07 -15.45 19.75
N THR A 15 -3.86 -14.81 20.87
CA THR A 15 -3.31 -13.47 20.88
C THR A 15 -2.03 -13.48 20.07
N PRO A 16 -1.92 -12.70 18.99
CA PRO A 16 -0.67 -12.62 18.27
C PRO A 16 0.44 -12.20 19.23
N PRO A 17 1.66 -12.73 19.08
CA PRO A 17 2.77 -12.31 19.94
C PRO A 17 2.91 -10.80 19.88
N ALA A 18 3.32 -10.18 20.99
CA ALA A 18 3.46 -8.72 21.04
C ALA A 18 4.43 -8.20 19.97
N TYR A 19 5.47 -8.99 19.67
CA TYR A 19 6.43 -8.60 18.63
C TYR A 19 5.82 -8.54 17.23
N PHE A 20 4.72 -9.26 16.98
CA PHE A 20 4.10 -9.29 15.64
C PHE A 20 3.65 -7.90 15.20
N LEU A 21 3.00 -7.16 16.10
CA LEU A 21 2.56 -5.78 15.79
C LEU A 21 3.76 -4.88 15.52
N VAL A 22 4.81 -4.98 16.34
CA VAL A 22 5.99 -4.15 16.20
C VAL A 22 6.69 -4.46 14.88
N VAL A 23 6.90 -5.74 14.57
CA VAL A 23 7.55 -6.15 13.32
C VAL A 23 6.73 -5.70 12.12
N THR A 24 5.41 -5.87 12.16
CA THR A 24 4.53 -5.47 11.06
C THR A 24 4.61 -3.96 10.83
N LEU A 25 4.56 -3.16 11.89
CA LEU A 25 4.65 -1.71 11.75
C LEU A 25 6.01 -1.28 11.21
N LEU A 26 7.10 -1.88 11.70
CA LEU A 26 8.44 -1.56 11.21
C LEU A 26 8.57 -1.90 9.72
N LEU A 27 8.03 -3.04 9.29
CA LEU A 27 8.07 -3.43 7.88
C LEU A 27 7.20 -2.50 7.02
N LEU A 28 6.07 -2.06 7.53
CA LEU A 28 5.21 -1.11 6.82
C LEU A 28 5.91 0.24 6.64
N ILE A 29 6.57 0.72 7.69
CA ILE A 29 7.32 1.97 7.63
C ILE A 29 8.49 1.83 6.64
N ALA A 30 9.23 0.72 6.73
CA ALA A 30 10.35 0.47 5.83
C ALA A 30 9.89 0.39 4.37
N GLY A 31 8.76 -0.27 4.13
CA GLY A 31 8.17 -0.35 2.79
C GLY A 31 7.79 1.01 2.25
N GLY A 32 7.17 1.85 3.09
CA GLY A 32 6.83 3.21 2.70
C GLY A 32 8.05 4.04 2.35
N ILE A 33 9.10 3.94 3.16
CA ILE A 33 10.36 4.63 2.88
C ILE A 33 10.98 4.14 1.58
N ALA A 34 10.97 2.82 1.35
CA ALA A 34 11.51 2.24 0.13
C ALA A 34 10.79 2.76 -1.12
N TRP A 35 9.45 2.83 -1.08
CA TRP A 35 8.69 3.39 -2.20
C TRP A 35 8.94 4.87 -2.39
N LEU A 36 9.11 5.61 -1.29
CA LEU A 36 9.45 7.03 -1.36
C LEU A 36 10.80 7.24 -2.03
N VAL A 37 11.79 6.44 -1.67
CA VAL A 37 13.11 6.49 -2.30
C VAL A 37 12.99 6.17 -3.79
N ALA A 38 12.21 5.16 -4.15
CA ALA A 38 11.98 4.80 -5.54
C ALA A 38 11.37 5.96 -6.33
N ALA A 39 10.38 6.66 -5.75
CA ALA A 39 9.74 7.79 -6.41
C ALA A 39 10.73 8.95 -6.60
N VAL A 40 11.50 9.29 -5.56
CA VAL A 40 12.47 10.37 -5.63
C VAL A 40 13.55 10.07 -6.69
N LEU A 41 14.07 8.84 -6.67
CA LEU A 41 15.07 8.45 -7.68
C LEU A 41 14.49 8.46 -9.09
N GLY A 42 13.23 8.03 -9.24
CA GLY A 42 12.56 8.06 -10.51
C GLY A 42 12.43 9.47 -11.08
N PHE A 43 12.00 10.43 -10.24
CA PHE A 43 11.91 11.82 -10.65
C PHE A 43 13.28 12.40 -10.98
N ALA A 44 14.27 12.11 -10.13
CA ALA A 44 15.61 12.64 -10.33
C ALA A 44 16.26 12.12 -11.62
N ARG A 45 15.93 10.90 -12.01
CA ARG A 45 16.57 10.25 -13.15
C ARG A 45 15.71 10.22 -14.41
N SER A 46 14.48 10.73 -14.35
CA SER A 46 13.59 10.71 -15.51
C SER A 46 14.14 11.46 -16.73
N PRO A 47 14.87 12.58 -16.60
CA PRO A 47 15.45 13.22 -17.78
C PRO A 47 16.45 12.33 -18.51
N ALA A 48 17.19 11.47 -17.78
CA ALA A 48 18.18 10.59 -18.38
C ALA A 48 17.55 9.37 -19.06
N PHE A 49 16.46 8.84 -18.48
CA PHE A 49 15.86 7.58 -18.94
C PHE A 49 14.62 7.75 -19.81
N GLY A 50 14.08 8.97 -19.90
CA GLY A 50 13.01 9.29 -20.82
C GLY A 50 11.60 9.01 -20.27
N PRO A 51 10.60 8.90 -21.19
CA PRO A 51 9.18 8.83 -20.77
C PRO A 51 8.83 7.61 -19.93
N SER A 52 9.46 6.45 -20.17
CA SER A 52 9.16 5.24 -19.40
C SER A 52 9.49 5.42 -17.92
N ALA A 53 10.62 6.07 -17.61
CA ALA A 53 11.00 6.34 -16.22
C ALA A 53 9.98 7.22 -15.52
N ARG A 54 9.42 8.18 -16.25
CA ARG A 54 8.38 9.06 -15.71
C ARG A 54 7.12 8.28 -15.35
N TRP A 55 6.69 7.39 -16.22
CA TRP A 55 5.51 6.55 -15.96
C TRP A 55 5.73 5.63 -14.76
N PHE A 56 6.91 5.01 -14.65
CA PHE A 56 7.23 4.17 -13.50
C PHE A 56 7.30 4.98 -12.20
N THR A 57 7.73 6.24 -12.28
CA THR A 57 7.72 7.14 -11.13
C THR A 57 6.30 7.42 -10.67
N TYR A 58 5.38 7.67 -11.60
CA TYR A 58 3.97 7.86 -11.25
C TYR A 58 3.39 6.59 -10.61
N ALA A 59 3.76 5.42 -11.12
CA ALA A 59 3.36 4.16 -10.51
C ALA A 59 3.87 4.05 -9.07
N ALA A 60 5.12 4.44 -8.81
CA ALA A 60 5.68 4.42 -7.46
C ALA A 60 4.93 5.37 -6.53
N VAL A 61 4.58 6.57 -7.00
CA VAL A 61 3.80 7.53 -6.20
C VAL A 61 2.43 6.95 -5.85
N CYS A 62 1.75 6.33 -6.83
CA CYS A 62 0.47 5.69 -6.57
C CYS A 62 0.59 4.57 -5.52
N LEU A 63 1.67 3.80 -5.57
CA LEU A 63 1.90 2.73 -4.60
C LEU A 63 2.22 3.26 -3.21
N ILE A 64 2.89 4.42 -3.11
CA ILE A 64 3.08 5.09 -1.81
C ILE A 64 1.71 5.44 -1.22
N ILE A 65 0.84 6.05 -2.01
CA ILE A 65 -0.48 6.44 -1.54
C ILE A 65 -1.28 5.21 -1.12
N TYR A 66 -1.23 4.15 -1.91
CA TYR A 66 -1.87 2.88 -1.55
C TYR A 66 -1.29 2.31 -0.25
N HIS A 67 0.02 2.41 -0.07
CA HIS A 67 0.70 1.90 1.12
C HIS A 67 0.26 2.63 2.40
N LEU A 68 -0.14 3.90 2.28
CA LEU A 68 -0.60 4.68 3.43
C LEU A 68 -1.82 4.08 4.10
N GLN A 69 -2.68 3.36 3.36
CA GLN A 69 -3.83 2.69 3.98
C GLN A 69 -3.39 1.63 4.99
N PHE A 70 -2.33 0.89 4.66
CA PHE A 70 -1.81 -0.14 5.58
C PHE A 70 -1.20 0.48 6.82
N LEU A 71 -0.51 1.61 6.67
CA LEU A 71 -0.01 2.37 7.83
C LEU A 71 -1.16 2.85 8.69
N LEU A 72 -2.22 3.36 8.07
CA LEU A 72 -3.41 3.82 8.80
C LEU A 72 -4.04 2.68 9.59
N PHE A 73 -4.27 1.53 8.94
CA PHE A 73 -4.83 0.37 9.62
C PHE A 73 -3.90 -0.13 10.73
N GLY A 74 -2.60 -0.16 10.49
CA GLY A 74 -1.62 -0.57 11.48
C GLY A 74 -1.65 0.32 12.71
N ILE A 75 -1.72 1.63 12.51
CA ILE A 75 -1.81 2.59 13.62
C ILE A 75 -3.12 2.41 14.38
N LEU A 76 -4.24 2.25 13.69
CA LEU A 76 -5.53 2.02 14.36
C LEU A 76 -5.51 0.77 15.22
N VAL A 77 -4.93 -0.32 14.70
CA VAL A 77 -4.81 -1.57 15.45
C VAL A 77 -3.89 -1.37 16.66
N PHE A 78 -2.76 -0.69 16.48
CA PHE A 78 -1.81 -0.45 17.56
C PHE A 78 -2.42 0.39 18.69
N LEU A 79 -3.22 1.41 18.34
CA LEU A 79 -3.86 2.27 19.34
C LEU A 79 -5.11 1.64 19.96
N GLY A 80 -5.54 0.48 19.46
CA GLY A 80 -6.76 -0.17 19.95
C GLY A 80 -8.05 0.50 19.50
N THR A 81 -7.97 1.49 18.62
CA THR A 81 -9.15 2.21 18.12
C THR A 81 -9.90 1.45 17.03
N ALA A 82 -9.32 0.36 16.51
CA ALA A 82 -9.96 -0.46 15.49
C ALA A 82 -11.26 -1.13 15.99
N GLN A 83 -11.47 -1.19 17.30
CA GLN A 83 -12.71 -1.72 17.88
C GLN A 83 -13.87 -0.72 17.87
N ASN A 84 -13.59 0.55 17.63
CA ASN A 84 -14.61 1.58 17.47
C ASN A 84 -15.24 1.44 16.09
N PRO A 85 -16.58 1.16 15.99
CA PRO A 85 -17.22 0.95 14.69
C PRO A 85 -17.12 2.16 13.75
N ASP A 86 -17.18 3.37 14.30
CA ASP A 86 -17.12 4.59 13.49
C ASP A 86 -15.72 4.78 12.90
N ALA A 87 -14.67 4.57 13.72
CA ALA A 87 -13.30 4.67 13.25
C ALA A 87 -13.00 3.61 12.20
N LEU A 88 -13.46 2.38 12.43
CA LEU A 88 -13.26 1.29 11.49
C LEU A 88 -13.98 1.55 10.17
N SER A 89 -15.22 2.03 10.22
CA SER A 89 -16.01 2.35 9.03
C SER A 89 -15.31 3.43 8.19
N THR A 90 -14.83 4.48 8.85
CA THR A 90 -14.08 5.55 8.17
C THR A 90 -12.82 5.01 7.53
N ALA A 91 -12.07 4.17 8.26
CA ALA A 91 -10.84 3.58 7.75
C ALA A 91 -11.09 2.69 6.54
N LEU A 92 -12.17 1.89 6.56
CA LEU A 92 -12.53 1.03 5.44
C LEU A 92 -12.95 1.85 4.22
N GLY A 93 -13.68 2.96 4.44
CA GLY A 93 -14.03 3.87 3.35
C GLY A 93 -12.81 4.51 2.72
N LEU A 94 -11.86 4.95 3.53
CA LEU A 94 -10.59 5.48 3.03
C LEU A 94 -9.78 4.40 2.33
N GLY A 95 -9.82 3.16 2.82
CA GLY A 95 -9.16 2.03 2.18
C GLY A 95 -9.71 1.76 0.79
N ALA A 96 -11.02 1.86 0.61
CA ALA A 96 -11.64 1.72 -0.70
C ALA A 96 -11.14 2.82 -1.66
N PHE A 97 -11.05 4.05 -1.17
CA PHE A 97 -10.50 5.16 -1.95
C PHE A 97 -9.03 4.91 -2.32
N PHE A 98 -8.22 4.45 -1.36
CA PHE A 98 -6.81 4.17 -1.62
C PHE A 98 -6.61 3.02 -2.61
N ASN A 99 -7.55 2.06 -2.68
CA ASN A 99 -7.48 0.98 -3.64
C ASN A 99 -7.54 1.47 -5.09
N LEU A 100 -8.15 2.63 -5.32
CA LEU A 100 -8.14 3.26 -6.64
C LEU A 100 -6.69 3.51 -7.11
N PHE A 101 -5.80 3.85 -6.19
CA PHE A 101 -4.41 4.14 -6.52
C PHE A 101 -3.63 2.90 -6.96
N VAL A 102 -4.03 1.69 -6.53
CA VAL A 102 -3.45 0.46 -7.06
C VAL A 102 -3.76 0.32 -8.55
N VAL A 103 -5.01 0.59 -8.93
CA VAL A 103 -5.41 0.52 -10.34
C VAL A 103 -4.69 1.58 -11.16
N LEU A 104 -4.62 2.80 -10.65
CA LEU A 104 -3.89 3.88 -11.33
C LEU A 104 -2.41 3.56 -11.42
N GLY A 105 -1.82 3.01 -10.36
CA GLY A 105 -0.42 2.60 -10.38
C GLY A 105 -0.15 1.50 -11.39
N ALA A 106 -1.04 0.52 -11.47
CA ALA A 106 -0.93 -0.55 -12.48
C ALA A 106 -1.02 0.01 -13.90
N PHE A 107 -1.95 0.95 -14.13
CA PHE A 107 -2.07 1.62 -15.41
C PHE A 107 -0.79 2.37 -15.77
N CYS A 108 -0.23 3.12 -14.82
CA CYS A 108 1.02 3.84 -15.05
C CYS A 108 2.17 2.89 -15.36
N ALA A 109 2.24 1.75 -14.67
CA ALA A 109 3.27 0.74 -14.93
C ALA A 109 3.12 0.15 -16.33
N ILE A 110 1.89 -0.15 -16.75
CA ILE A 110 1.61 -0.64 -18.10
C ILE A 110 2.08 0.40 -19.14
N MET A 111 1.74 1.66 -18.93
CA MET A 111 2.18 2.72 -19.83
C MET A 111 3.70 2.85 -19.84
N GLY A 112 4.35 2.66 -18.70
CA GLY A 112 5.81 2.64 -18.65
C GLY A 112 6.41 1.54 -19.49
N PHE A 113 5.86 0.33 -19.42
CA PHE A 113 6.33 -0.79 -20.23
C PHE A 113 6.07 -0.55 -21.72
N VAL A 114 4.90 -0.02 -22.06
CA VAL A 114 4.59 0.31 -23.46
C VAL A 114 5.58 1.32 -24.01
N ARG A 115 5.88 2.37 -23.24
CA ARG A 115 6.83 3.40 -23.67
C ARG A 115 8.26 2.86 -23.77
N LEU A 116 8.59 1.88 -22.93
CA LEU A 116 9.92 1.26 -22.95
C LEU A 116 10.19 0.56 -24.28
N THR A 117 9.16 -0.09 -24.83
CA THR A 117 9.27 -0.88 -26.06
C THR A 117 8.89 -0.09 -27.31
N SER A 118 8.34 1.12 -27.18
CA SER A 118 7.96 1.93 -28.34
C SER A 118 9.19 2.52 -29.02
N PRO A 119 9.28 2.48 -30.33
CA PRO A 119 10.32 3.21 -31.05
C PRO A 119 10.14 4.71 -30.84
N ARG A 120 11.24 5.40 -30.68
CA ARG A 120 11.24 6.86 -30.52
C ARG A 120 10.91 7.57 -31.85
#